data_f76ca3b9bbb524dd4cc96428a689b9fc
#
_entry.id   f76ca3b9bbb524dd4cc96428a689b9fc
#
_cell.length_a   1.000
_cell.length_b   1.000
_cell.length_c   1.000
_cell.angle_alpha   90.00
_cell.angle_beta   90.00
_cell.angle_gamma   90.00
#
_symmetry.space_group_name_H-M   'P 1'
#
loop_
_entity.id
_entity.type
_entity.pdbx_description
1 polymer ?
#
loop_
_entity_poly.entity_id
_entity_poly.type
_entity_poly.pdbx_seq_one_letter_code
_entity_poly.pdbx_strand_id
1 'polypeptide(L)'
;WHQLLRDLAPIRGRISCADALAAFRPLLDQVAPDPAEGWLSYAYQVARALLYPASDPGHTSAQWDGALCFLQLLQVLFDAERTCLPFDFWLDFEFCTEEELSHSGVAEEYRRFCYRFREEYIYEMLRLSREVTSFRTLEHIAGVHYVSMRVARAFCASGGLIDLGLISGAALGHDLGKFGCKPGERVPYLHYYYTDQWFTRRGLTALGHIAANHSVWDLEIENLSSESLTLVYADFRVKQTYGEDRREIPCLYSLQEAFDVILSKLDNVDDAKRLRYRYVYAKLRDFEDYLISFGVDTTLRTAGGPARPAKNAAL
;
A
#
# COMPACT_ATOMS: atom_id res chain seq x y z
N TRP A 1 -25.70 12.89 -12.79
CA TRP A 1 -24.62 12.94 -11.80
C TRP A 1 -25.17 13.17 -10.38
N HIS A 2 -25.86 14.28 -10.12
CA HIS A 2 -26.47 14.57 -8.81
C HIS A 2 -27.55 13.56 -8.40
N GLN A 3 -28.27 12.96 -9.33
CA GLN A 3 -29.23 11.89 -9.05
C GLN A 3 -28.49 10.61 -8.64
N LEU A 4 -27.47 10.22 -9.40
CA LEU A 4 -26.64 9.06 -9.10
C LEU A 4 -26.00 9.17 -7.70
N LEU A 5 -25.45 10.33 -7.35
CA LEU A 5 -24.90 10.58 -6.01
C LEU A 5 -25.97 10.53 -4.92
N ARG A 6 -27.21 10.96 -5.19
CA ARG A 6 -28.33 10.84 -4.24
C ARG A 6 -28.80 9.40 -4.08
N ASP A 7 -28.78 8.63 -5.15
CA ASP A 7 -29.22 7.23 -5.14
C ASP A 7 -28.20 6.32 -4.44
N LEU A 8 -26.92 6.72 -4.44
CA LEU A 8 -25.84 6.04 -3.69
C LEU A 8 -25.71 6.52 -2.23
N ALA A 9 -26.41 7.58 -1.83
CA ALA A 9 -26.49 8.06 -0.45
C ALA A 9 -27.79 7.57 0.22
N PRO A 10 -27.76 7.09 1.49
CA PRO A 10 -26.69 7.26 2.46
C PRO A 10 -25.67 6.12 2.41
N ILE A 11 -24.40 6.45 2.44
CA ILE A 11 -23.31 5.49 2.58
C ILE A 11 -23.44 4.82 3.95
N ARG A 12 -23.95 3.58 3.97
CA ARG A 12 -24.14 2.80 5.21
C ARG A 12 -23.01 1.81 5.47
N GLY A 13 -22.04 1.73 4.55
CA GLY A 13 -20.94 0.81 4.61
C GLY A 13 -19.93 1.09 3.50
N ARG A 14 -18.87 0.31 3.43
CA ARG A 14 -17.85 0.43 2.38
C ARG A 14 -18.46 0.12 1.01
N ILE A 15 -18.23 1.04 0.06
CA ILE A 15 -18.77 0.94 -1.30
C ILE A 15 -17.90 -0.06 -2.08
N SER A 16 -18.51 -1.06 -2.72
CA SER A 16 -17.81 -1.90 -3.69
C SER A 16 -17.71 -1.19 -5.05
N CYS A 17 -16.60 -1.41 -5.77
CA CYS A 17 -16.47 -0.92 -7.14
C CYS A 17 -17.51 -1.56 -8.06
N ALA A 18 -17.90 -2.82 -7.79
CA ALA A 18 -18.93 -3.53 -8.53
C ALA A 18 -20.32 -2.87 -8.37
N ASP A 19 -20.72 -2.49 -7.15
CA ASP A 19 -21.99 -1.78 -6.92
C ASP A 19 -21.98 -0.40 -7.55
N ALA A 20 -20.86 0.34 -7.43
CA ALA A 20 -20.68 1.62 -8.11
C ALA A 20 -20.78 1.47 -9.64
N LEU A 21 -20.18 0.42 -10.21
CA LEU A 21 -20.29 0.11 -11.63
C LEU A 21 -21.72 -0.20 -12.03
N ALA A 22 -22.44 -1.03 -11.27
CA ALA A 22 -23.83 -1.38 -11.56
C ALA A 22 -24.72 -0.13 -11.65
N ALA A 23 -24.51 0.84 -10.75
CA ALA A 23 -25.24 2.11 -10.78
C ALA A 23 -24.82 3.01 -11.96
N PHE A 24 -23.57 2.97 -12.38
CA PHE A 24 -23.03 3.80 -13.46
C PHE A 24 -23.20 3.19 -14.86
N ARG A 25 -23.46 1.88 -14.92
CA ARG A 25 -23.58 1.10 -16.17
C ARG A 25 -24.48 1.71 -17.24
N PRO A 26 -25.69 2.24 -16.93
CA PRO A 26 -26.56 2.83 -17.92
C PRO A 26 -25.96 4.04 -18.66
N LEU A 27 -25.01 4.73 -18.03
CA LEU A 27 -24.28 5.85 -18.64
C LEU A 27 -23.14 5.35 -19.53
N LEU A 28 -22.41 4.34 -19.10
CA LEU A 28 -21.34 3.73 -19.89
C LEU A 28 -21.88 3.10 -21.18
N ASP A 29 -23.00 2.41 -21.13
CA ASP A 29 -23.65 1.78 -22.28
C ASP A 29 -24.09 2.78 -23.37
N GLN A 30 -24.22 4.06 -23.02
CA GLN A 30 -24.56 5.11 -23.98
C GLN A 30 -23.31 5.66 -24.72
N VAL A 31 -22.11 5.53 -24.15
CA VAL A 31 -20.90 6.17 -24.67
C VAL A 31 -19.94 5.19 -25.34
N ALA A 32 -19.93 3.94 -24.93
CA ALA A 32 -19.03 2.94 -25.48
C ALA A 32 -19.56 1.51 -25.32
N PRO A 33 -19.21 0.60 -26.25
CA PRO A 33 -19.47 -0.82 -26.09
C PRO A 33 -18.62 -1.40 -24.95
N ASP A 34 -19.09 -2.51 -24.36
CA ASP A 34 -18.36 -3.21 -23.32
C ASP A 34 -16.93 -3.60 -23.78
N PRO A 35 -15.94 -3.35 -22.94
CA PRO A 35 -14.65 -4.01 -23.09
C PRO A 35 -14.79 -5.53 -22.97
N ALA A 36 -13.96 -6.28 -23.70
CA ALA A 36 -14.04 -7.75 -23.71
C ALA A 36 -13.85 -8.38 -22.32
N GLU A 37 -13.02 -7.76 -21.47
CA GLU A 37 -12.78 -8.15 -20.08
C GLU A 37 -13.79 -7.59 -19.07
N GLY A 38 -14.74 -6.79 -19.54
CA GLY A 38 -15.71 -6.07 -18.72
C GLY A 38 -15.16 -4.78 -18.10
N TRP A 39 -16.08 -3.85 -17.82
CA TRP A 39 -15.74 -2.50 -17.36
C TRP A 39 -14.90 -2.43 -16.08
N LEU A 40 -15.11 -3.32 -15.12
CA LEU A 40 -14.35 -3.30 -13.86
C LEU A 40 -12.86 -3.61 -14.06
N SER A 41 -12.60 -4.68 -14.83
CA SER A 41 -11.23 -5.08 -15.20
C SER A 41 -10.58 -4.05 -16.11
N TYR A 42 -11.33 -3.48 -17.04
CA TYR A 42 -10.82 -2.47 -17.95
C TYR A 42 -10.47 -1.16 -17.22
N ALA A 43 -11.33 -0.67 -16.32
CA ALA A 43 -11.03 0.50 -15.50
C ALA A 43 -9.78 0.30 -14.63
N TYR A 44 -9.57 -0.90 -14.10
CA TYR A 44 -8.34 -1.25 -13.41
C TYR A 44 -7.11 -1.18 -14.33
N GLN A 45 -7.21 -1.68 -15.57
CA GLN A 45 -6.11 -1.61 -16.53
C GLN A 45 -5.81 -0.17 -16.95
N VAL A 46 -6.83 0.66 -17.18
CA VAL A 46 -6.66 2.10 -17.46
C VAL A 46 -5.96 2.80 -16.29
N ALA A 47 -6.38 2.57 -15.05
CA ALA A 47 -5.72 3.13 -13.88
C ALA A 47 -4.24 2.68 -13.79
N ARG A 48 -3.93 1.42 -14.08
CA ARG A 48 -2.54 0.93 -14.18
C ARG A 48 -1.75 1.64 -15.28
N ALA A 49 -2.37 1.90 -16.43
CA ALA A 49 -1.71 2.57 -17.55
C ALA A 49 -1.38 4.04 -17.25
N LEU A 50 -2.16 4.71 -16.39
CA LEU A 50 -1.83 6.06 -15.90
C LEU A 50 -0.53 6.05 -15.08
N LEU A 51 -0.30 5.01 -14.29
CA LEU A 51 0.95 4.84 -13.53
C LEU A 51 2.10 4.39 -14.43
N TYR A 52 1.83 3.43 -15.30
CA TYR A 52 2.79 2.74 -16.14
C TYR A 52 2.26 2.65 -17.58
N PRO A 53 2.56 3.63 -18.45
CA PRO A 53 2.00 3.70 -19.82
C PRO A 53 2.25 2.44 -20.68
N ALA A 54 3.28 1.66 -20.37
CA ALA A 54 3.53 0.36 -21.05
C ALA A 54 2.46 -0.70 -20.74
N SER A 55 1.53 -0.43 -19.81
CA SER A 55 0.41 -1.30 -19.44
C SER A 55 -0.89 -0.93 -20.15
N ASP A 56 -0.83 -0.05 -21.18
CA ASP A 56 -2.01 0.38 -21.95
C ASP A 56 -2.74 -0.85 -22.54
N PRO A 57 -4.05 -0.99 -22.23
CA PRO A 57 -4.86 -2.10 -22.72
C PRO A 57 -5.18 -2.03 -24.23
N GLY A 58 -4.91 -0.89 -24.91
CA GLY A 58 -5.05 -0.77 -26.35
C GLY A 58 -6.49 -0.74 -26.88
N HIS A 59 -7.43 -0.16 -26.16
CA HIS A 59 -8.85 -0.08 -26.52
C HIS A 59 -9.21 1.22 -27.26
N THR A 60 -10.50 1.40 -27.59
CA THR A 60 -10.99 2.62 -28.26
C THR A 60 -10.94 3.84 -27.32
N SER A 61 -10.83 5.04 -27.90
CA SER A 61 -10.87 6.29 -27.11
C SER A 61 -12.14 6.40 -26.27
N ALA A 62 -13.29 5.98 -26.80
CA ALA A 62 -14.56 6.03 -26.06
C ALA A 62 -14.56 5.11 -24.82
N GLN A 63 -13.97 3.94 -24.90
CA GLN A 63 -13.80 3.05 -23.75
C GLN A 63 -12.84 3.64 -22.72
N TRP A 64 -11.74 4.21 -23.18
CA TRP A 64 -10.79 4.91 -22.30
C TRP A 64 -11.44 6.06 -21.54
N ASP A 65 -12.17 6.93 -22.25
CA ASP A 65 -12.89 8.06 -21.66
C ASP A 65 -13.97 7.57 -20.68
N GLY A 66 -14.69 6.51 -21.03
CA GLY A 66 -15.68 5.88 -20.14
C GLY A 66 -15.05 5.37 -18.85
N ALA A 67 -13.87 4.72 -18.93
CA ALA A 67 -13.13 4.26 -17.76
C ALA A 67 -12.64 5.42 -16.90
N LEU A 68 -12.13 6.51 -17.49
CA LEU A 68 -11.74 7.70 -16.74
C LEU A 68 -12.93 8.33 -16.02
N CYS A 69 -14.09 8.43 -16.67
CA CYS A 69 -15.32 8.89 -16.02
C CYS A 69 -15.72 8.01 -14.83
N PHE A 70 -15.56 6.69 -14.97
CA PHE A 70 -15.83 5.76 -13.87
C PHE A 70 -14.82 5.91 -12.72
N LEU A 71 -13.53 6.09 -13.01
CA LEU A 71 -12.51 6.37 -11.99
C LEU A 71 -12.81 7.66 -11.22
N GLN A 72 -13.24 8.72 -11.92
CA GLN A 72 -13.68 9.98 -11.30
C GLN A 72 -14.89 9.77 -10.38
N LEU A 73 -15.86 8.95 -10.80
CA LEU A 73 -16.98 8.59 -9.93
C LEU A 73 -16.52 7.85 -8.68
N LEU A 74 -15.64 6.85 -8.83
CA LEU A 74 -15.10 6.11 -7.68
C LEU A 74 -14.39 7.05 -6.72
N GLN A 75 -13.60 8.00 -7.23
CA GLN A 75 -12.91 9.00 -6.40
C GLN A 75 -13.88 9.80 -5.55
N VAL A 76 -14.96 10.33 -6.14
CA VAL A 76 -15.99 11.07 -5.40
C VAL A 76 -16.69 10.21 -4.36
N LEU A 77 -17.01 8.97 -4.71
CA LEU A 77 -17.66 8.04 -3.79
C LEU A 77 -16.77 7.65 -2.61
N PHE A 78 -15.49 7.39 -2.86
CA PHE A 78 -14.55 7.04 -1.81
C PHE A 78 -14.17 8.24 -0.93
N ASP A 79 -14.14 9.45 -1.48
CA ASP A 79 -14.02 10.68 -0.69
C ASP A 79 -15.21 10.84 0.29
N ALA A 80 -16.44 10.62 -0.22
CA ALA A 80 -17.63 10.63 0.62
C ALA A 80 -17.63 9.51 1.67
N GLU A 81 -17.20 8.30 1.29
CA GLU A 81 -17.06 7.15 2.19
C GLU A 81 -16.15 7.48 3.37
N ARG A 82 -14.95 8.02 3.11
CA ARG A 82 -13.99 8.42 4.15
C ARG A 82 -14.51 9.51 5.09
N THR A 83 -15.41 10.37 4.59
CA THR A 83 -16.05 11.41 5.42
C THR A 83 -17.14 10.84 6.33
N CYS A 84 -17.85 9.79 5.89
CA CYS A 84 -19.03 9.26 6.57
C CYS A 84 -18.74 8.07 7.49
N LEU A 85 -17.67 7.32 7.25
CA LEU A 85 -17.36 6.09 7.99
C LEU A 85 -16.18 6.30 8.96
N PRO A 86 -16.13 5.49 10.03
CA PRO A 86 -14.95 5.42 10.90
C PRO A 86 -13.70 5.03 10.11
N PHE A 87 -12.56 5.58 10.54
CA PHE A 87 -11.25 5.24 9.99
C PHE A 87 -10.96 3.74 10.14
N ASP A 88 -10.55 3.11 9.03
CA ASP A 88 -10.14 1.73 8.96
C ASP A 88 -8.69 1.67 8.45
N PHE A 89 -7.74 1.39 9.32
CA PHE A 89 -6.32 1.39 8.99
C PHE A 89 -5.89 0.32 7.96
N TRP A 90 -6.79 -0.57 7.56
CA TRP A 90 -6.56 -1.49 6.46
C TRP A 90 -7.00 -0.94 5.10
N LEU A 91 -7.77 0.13 5.09
CA LEU A 91 -8.34 0.69 3.87
C LEU A 91 -8.10 2.19 3.71
N ASP A 92 -7.86 2.90 4.81
CA ASP A 92 -7.72 4.34 4.81
C ASP A 92 -6.27 4.78 5.06
N PHE A 93 -5.93 5.96 4.58
CA PHE A 93 -4.62 6.59 4.77
C PHE A 93 -4.73 7.86 5.61
N GLU A 94 -3.85 8.03 6.58
CA GLU A 94 -3.68 9.26 7.34
C GLU A 94 -2.55 10.10 6.75
N PHE A 95 -2.86 10.98 5.81
CA PHE A 95 -1.88 11.91 5.25
C PHE A 95 -1.35 12.86 6.33
N CYS A 96 -0.14 13.40 6.10
CA CYS A 96 0.44 14.40 6.99
C CYS A 96 -0.39 15.68 6.99
N THR A 97 -0.51 16.30 8.17
CA THR A 97 -1.10 17.63 8.32
C THR A 97 -0.11 18.71 7.86
N GLU A 98 -0.59 19.93 7.60
CA GLU A 98 0.29 21.06 7.28
C GLU A 98 1.24 21.41 8.45
N GLU A 99 0.82 21.17 9.69
CA GLU A 99 1.67 21.35 10.87
C GLU A 99 2.85 20.35 10.84
N GLU A 100 2.58 19.07 10.58
CA GLU A 100 3.62 18.04 10.45
C GLU A 100 4.56 18.37 9.28
N LEU A 101 4.03 18.86 8.16
CA LEU A 101 4.82 19.22 7.00
C LEU A 101 5.67 20.49 7.21
N SER A 102 5.31 21.37 8.13
CA SER A 102 6.11 22.56 8.43
C SER A 102 7.51 22.22 8.95
N HIS A 103 7.71 21.01 9.47
CA HIS A 103 8.98 20.50 9.97
C HIS A 103 9.64 19.49 9.00
N SER A 104 9.04 19.23 7.84
CA SER A 104 9.55 18.28 6.85
C SER A 104 10.49 18.95 5.86
N GLY A 105 11.67 18.37 5.67
CA GLY A 105 12.63 18.79 4.64
C GLY A 105 12.15 18.50 3.21
N VAL A 106 11.14 17.66 3.05
CA VAL A 106 10.58 17.25 1.75
C VAL A 106 9.11 17.66 1.55
N ALA A 107 8.61 18.64 2.31
CA ALA A 107 7.21 19.07 2.29
C ALA A 107 6.64 19.29 0.89
N GLU A 108 7.38 20.00 0.00
CA GLU A 108 6.95 20.28 -1.37
C GLU A 108 6.93 19.01 -2.25
N GLU A 109 7.88 18.11 -2.03
CA GLU A 109 7.91 16.82 -2.73
C GLU A 109 6.73 15.96 -2.29
N TYR A 110 6.43 15.94 -0.99
CA TYR A 110 5.27 15.23 -0.43
C TYR A 110 3.93 15.78 -0.95
N ARG A 111 3.75 17.11 -1.03
CA ARG A 111 2.54 17.69 -1.62
C ARG A 111 2.37 17.32 -3.09
N ARG A 112 3.48 17.31 -3.86
CA ARG A 112 3.44 16.82 -5.26
C ARG A 112 3.11 15.34 -5.32
N PHE A 113 3.62 14.54 -4.39
CA PHE A 113 3.25 13.12 -4.29
C PHE A 113 1.75 12.96 -4.03
N CYS A 114 1.18 13.64 -3.03
CA CYS A 114 -0.26 13.59 -2.73
C CYS A 114 -1.11 14.02 -3.93
N TYR A 115 -0.68 15.06 -4.65
CA TYR A 115 -1.33 15.51 -5.89
C TYR A 115 -1.31 14.36 -6.93
N ARG A 116 -0.15 13.76 -7.21
CA ARG A 116 -0.04 12.63 -8.15
C ARG A 116 -0.82 11.40 -7.71
N PHE A 117 -0.80 11.09 -6.43
CA PHE A 117 -1.55 9.99 -5.85
C PHE A 117 -3.05 10.10 -6.16
N ARG A 118 -3.57 11.34 -6.13
CA ARG A 118 -4.96 11.64 -6.47
C ARG A 118 -5.23 11.70 -7.98
N GLU A 119 -4.41 12.43 -8.73
CA GLU A 119 -4.61 12.65 -10.18
C GLU A 119 -4.45 11.39 -11.02
N GLU A 120 -3.65 10.44 -10.56
CA GLU A 120 -3.43 9.17 -11.24
C GLU A 120 -4.34 8.05 -10.69
N TYR A 121 -5.34 8.40 -9.90
CA TYR A 121 -6.34 7.46 -9.34
C TYR A 121 -5.72 6.27 -8.61
N ILE A 122 -4.65 6.49 -7.84
CA ILE A 122 -3.91 5.39 -7.18
C ILE A 122 -4.80 4.68 -6.17
N TYR A 123 -5.56 5.42 -5.35
CA TYR A 123 -6.46 4.80 -4.38
C TYR A 123 -7.57 4.00 -5.05
N GLU A 124 -8.16 4.54 -6.11
CA GLU A 124 -9.20 3.90 -6.91
C GLU A 124 -8.68 2.62 -7.58
N MET A 125 -7.45 2.66 -8.11
CA MET A 125 -6.76 1.49 -8.65
C MET A 125 -6.56 0.41 -7.59
N LEU A 126 -6.13 0.79 -6.39
CA LEU A 126 -5.94 -0.15 -5.27
C LEU A 126 -7.27 -0.79 -4.84
N ARG A 127 -8.36 -0.01 -4.80
CA ARG A 127 -9.71 -0.52 -4.53
C ARG A 127 -10.19 -1.47 -5.64
N LEU A 128 -10.01 -1.11 -6.91
CA LEU A 128 -10.31 -1.98 -8.06
C LEU A 128 -9.49 -3.27 -8.04
N SER A 129 -8.17 -3.17 -7.81
CA SER A 129 -7.29 -4.33 -7.70
C SER A 129 -7.82 -5.37 -6.70
N ARG A 130 -8.34 -4.91 -5.59
CA ARG A 130 -8.92 -5.74 -4.52
C ARG A 130 -10.12 -6.60 -4.99
N GLU A 131 -10.88 -6.11 -5.98
CA GLU A 131 -12.07 -6.77 -6.50
C GLU A 131 -11.81 -7.59 -7.77
N VAL A 132 -10.87 -7.15 -8.63
CA VAL A 132 -10.57 -7.82 -9.91
C VAL A 132 -9.39 -8.79 -9.86
N THR A 133 -8.60 -8.72 -8.78
CA THR A 133 -7.46 -9.63 -8.57
C THR A 133 -7.59 -10.38 -7.25
N SER A 134 -6.73 -11.38 -7.03
CA SER A 134 -6.64 -12.06 -5.72
C SER A 134 -5.74 -11.31 -4.72
N PHE A 135 -5.08 -10.24 -5.13
CA PHE A 135 -4.07 -9.56 -4.31
C PHE A 135 -4.68 -8.49 -3.39
N ARG A 136 -4.24 -8.47 -2.15
CA ARG A 136 -4.64 -7.50 -1.12
C ARG A 136 -3.59 -6.39 -0.95
N THR A 137 -3.17 -5.78 -2.06
CA THR A 137 -2.12 -4.75 -2.06
C THR A 137 -2.57 -3.49 -1.32
N LEU A 138 -3.85 -3.10 -1.40
CA LEU A 138 -4.40 -1.97 -0.64
C LEU A 138 -4.20 -2.16 0.87
N GLU A 139 -4.66 -3.29 1.39
CA GLU A 139 -4.57 -3.60 2.81
C GLU A 139 -3.13 -3.67 3.30
N HIS A 140 -2.22 -4.17 2.45
CA HIS A 140 -0.80 -4.18 2.76
C HIS A 140 -0.23 -2.76 2.85
N ILE A 141 -0.42 -1.94 1.81
CA ILE A 141 0.07 -0.55 1.79
C ILE A 141 -0.53 0.26 2.94
N ALA A 142 -1.84 0.12 3.20
CA ALA A 142 -2.51 0.84 4.27
C ALA A 142 -1.98 0.42 5.65
N GLY A 143 -1.82 -0.87 5.90
CA GLY A 143 -1.24 -1.38 7.14
C GLY A 143 0.20 -0.93 7.35
N VAL A 144 1.05 -0.98 6.31
CA VAL A 144 2.44 -0.49 6.37
C VAL A 144 2.47 1.02 6.64
N HIS A 145 1.65 1.80 5.96
CA HIS A 145 1.54 3.24 6.20
C HIS A 145 1.08 3.53 7.62
N TYR A 146 0.04 2.84 8.12
CA TYR A 146 -0.46 3.01 9.48
C TYR A 146 0.63 2.75 10.53
N VAL A 147 1.35 1.61 10.43
CA VAL A 147 2.42 1.28 11.38
C VAL A 147 3.54 2.31 11.30
N SER A 148 3.97 2.67 10.07
CA SER A 148 5.01 3.67 9.85
C SER A 148 4.67 5.00 10.51
N MET A 149 3.46 5.52 10.28
CA MET A 149 3.04 6.81 10.83
C MET A 149 2.84 6.78 12.35
N ARG A 150 2.29 5.69 12.91
CA ARG A 150 2.16 5.52 14.37
C ARG A 150 3.53 5.52 15.05
N VAL A 151 4.48 4.78 14.51
CA VAL A 151 5.85 4.73 15.04
C VAL A 151 6.54 6.08 14.88
N ALA A 152 6.51 6.66 13.68
CA ALA A 152 7.19 7.92 13.38
C ALA A 152 6.66 9.09 14.21
N ARG A 153 5.34 9.24 14.34
CA ARG A 153 4.72 10.29 15.15
C ARG A 153 5.07 10.14 16.63
N ALA A 154 5.03 8.92 17.18
CA ALA A 154 5.42 8.66 18.55
C ALA A 154 6.91 8.93 18.78
N PHE A 155 7.78 8.56 17.83
CA PHE A 155 9.21 8.82 17.89
C PHE A 155 9.51 10.32 17.85
N CYS A 156 8.89 11.09 16.95
CA CYS A 156 8.96 12.55 16.92
C CYS A 156 8.52 13.18 18.26
N ALA A 157 7.37 12.76 18.78
CA ALA A 157 6.83 13.29 20.04
C ALA A 157 7.76 13.02 21.23
N SER A 158 8.60 12.00 21.15
CA SER A 158 9.62 11.66 22.15
C SER A 158 10.99 12.32 21.91
N GLY A 159 11.09 13.22 20.92
CA GLY A 159 12.32 13.95 20.57
C GLY A 159 13.22 13.20 19.57
N GLY A 160 12.77 12.12 18.98
CA GLY A 160 13.47 11.43 17.90
C GLY A 160 13.44 12.22 16.59
N LEU A 161 14.44 12.00 15.74
CA LEU A 161 14.58 12.68 14.44
C LEU A 161 14.09 11.75 13.32
N ILE A 162 12.95 12.10 12.73
CA ILE A 162 12.37 11.44 11.56
C ILE A 162 11.50 12.45 10.79
N ASP A 163 11.57 12.44 9.46
CA ASP A 163 10.77 13.30 8.59
C ASP A 163 9.43 12.62 8.28
N LEU A 164 8.33 13.19 8.79
CA LEU A 164 6.99 12.61 8.64
C LEU A 164 6.49 12.65 7.20
N GLY A 165 6.84 13.69 6.43
CA GLY A 165 6.50 13.76 4.99
C GLY A 165 7.23 12.68 4.20
N LEU A 166 8.51 12.47 4.51
CA LEU A 166 9.35 11.48 3.85
C LEU A 166 8.84 10.05 4.09
N ILE A 167 8.62 9.69 5.36
CA ILE A 167 8.14 8.35 5.70
C ILE A 167 6.71 8.09 5.22
N SER A 168 5.80 9.10 5.29
CA SER A 168 4.43 8.96 4.83
C SER A 168 4.38 8.69 3.32
N GLY A 169 5.04 9.53 2.51
CA GLY A 169 5.04 9.36 1.05
C GLY A 169 5.72 8.07 0.61
N ALA A 170 6.83 7.70 1.25
CA ALA A 170 7.52 6.45 0.98
C ALA A 170 6.65 5.23 1.31
N ALA A 171 6.00 5.20 2.47
CA ALA A 171 5.15 4.09 2.89
C ALA A 171 3.90 3.93 2.00
N LEU A 172 3.31 5.06 1.53
CA LEU A 172 2.19 5.03 0.58
C LEU A 172 2.58 4.50 -0.79
N GLY A 173 3.83 4.70 -1.20
CA GLY A 173 4.28 4.39 -2.56
C GLY A 173 5.19 3.17 -2.69
N HIS A 174 5.62 2.53 -1.58
CA HIS A 174 6.67 1.49 -1.61
C HIS A 174 6.37 0.32 -2.54
N ASP A 175 5.12 -0.05 -2.64
CA ASP A 175 4.63 -1.20 -3.41
C ASP A 175 3.95 -0.84 -4.75
N LEU A 176 3.92 0.43 -5.16
CA LEU A 176 3.31 0.84 -6.43
C LEU A 176 3.94 0.14 -7.64
N GLY A 177 5.21 -0.21 -7.55
CA GLY A 177 5.92 -0.95 -8.59
C GLY A 177 5.33 -2.33 -8.92
N LYS A 178 4.55 -2.94 -8.00
CA LYS A 178 3.84 -4.20 -8.28
C LYS A 178 2.91 -4.07 -9.49
N PHE A 179 2.32 -2.89 -9.69
CA PHE A 179 1.40 -2.61 -10.80
C PHE A 179 2.14 -2.36 -12.13
N GLY A 180 3.45 -2.08 -12.09
CA GLY A 180 4.29 -1.94 -13.27
C GLY A 180 4.83 -3.26 -13.83
N CYS A 181 4.84 -4.32 -13.01
CA CYS A 181 5.35 -5.62 -13.43
C CYS A 181 4.52 -6.22 -14.56
N LYS A 182 5.22 -6.79 -15.56
CA LYS A 182 4.62 -7.43 -16.73
C LYS A 182 4.30 -8.91 -16.45
N PRO A 183 3.40 -9.51 -17.23
CA PRO A 183 3.15 -10.95 -17.15
C PRO A 183 4.47 -11.75 -17.31
N GLY A 184 4.69 -12.70 -16.41
CA GLY A 184 5.90 -13.54 -16.40
C GLY A 184 7.11 -12.94 -15.67
N GLU A 185 7.07 -11.68 -15.28
CA GLU A 185 8.11 -11.07 -14.46
C GLU A 185 8.00 -11.49 -12.98
N ARG A 186 9.16 -11.58 -12.33
CA ARG A 186 9.22 -11.94 -10.90
C ARG A 186 8.96 -10.71 -10.02
N VAL A 187 7.69 -10.48 -9.69
CA VAL A 187 7.23 -9.34 -8.88
C VAL A 187 8.08 -9.09 -7.63
N PRO A 188 8.47 -10.10 -6.81
CA PRO A 188 9.27 -9.86 -5.60
C PRO A 188 10.63 -9.22 -5.85
N TYR A 189 11.12 -9.23 -7.10
CA TYR A 189 12.44 -8.67 -7.45
C TYR A 189 12.35 -7.42 -8.31
N LEU A 190 11.28 -7.28 -9.12
CA LEU A 190 11.17 -6.20 -10.09
C LEU A 190 10.29 -5.04 -9.64
N HIS A 191 9.43 -5.23 -8.63
CA HIS A 191 8.60 -4.12 -8.15
C HIS A 191 9.43 -2.95 -7.61
N TYR A 192 10.59 -3.18 -7.01
CA TYR A 192 11.51 -2.11 -6.57
C TYR A 192 11.93 -1.20 -7.71
N TYR A 193 12.32 -1.80 -8.84
CA TYR A 193 12.70 -1.09 -10.06
C TYR A 193 11.53 -0.25 -10.60
N TYR A 194 10.33 -0.82 -10.66
CA TYR A 194 9.16 -0.08 -11.11
C TYR A 194 8.73 0.99 -10.12
N THR A 195 8.88 0.76 -8.81
CA THR A 195 8.68 1.79 -7.77
C THR A 195 9.63 2.96 -8.01
N ASP A 196 10.94 2.72 -8.12
CA ASP A 196 11.92 3.75 -8.41
C ASP A 196 11.61 4.53 -9.69
N GLN A 197 11.24 3.82 -10.78
CA GLN A 197 10.84 4.47 -12.04
C GLN A 197 9.63 5.39 -11.89
N TRP A 198 8.61 4.98 -11.10
CA TRP A 198 7.42 5.78 -10.91
C TRP A 198 7.76 7.11 -10.22
N PHE A 199 8.53 7.05 -9.14
CA PHE A 199 8.97 8.23 -8.39
C PHE A 199 9.91 9.13 -9.20
N THR A 200 10.94 8.55 -9.82
CA THR A 200 11.94 9.29 -10.59
C THR A 200 11.32 10.05 -11.75
N ARG A 201 10.40 9.44 -12.52
CA ARG A 201 9.72 10.10 -13.64
C ARG A 201 8.87 11.30 -13.20
N ARG A 202 8.48 11.38 -11.94
CA ARG A 202 7.66 12.46 -11.36
C ARG A 202 8.49 13.48 -10.56
N GLY A 203 9.81 13.31 -10.53
CA GLY A 203 10.71 14.18 -9.77
C GLY A 203 10.49 14.09 -8.25
N LEU A 204 10.12 12.90 -7.76
CA LEU A 204 9.86 12.58 -6.36
C LEU A 204 11.03 11.73 -5.81
N THR A 205 12.25 12.27 -5.91
CA THR A 205 13.48 11.48 -5.74
C THR A 205 13.79 11.12 -4.29
N ALA A 206 13.50 12.00 -3.33
CA ALA A 206 13.74 11.70 -1.92
C ALA A 206 12.77 10.64 -1.40
N LEU A 207 11.48 10.80 -1.71
CA LEU A 207 10.44 9.80 -1.40
C LEU A 207 10.74 8.46 -2.08
N GLY A 208 11.11 8.51 -3.37
CA GLY A 208 11.42 7.34 -4.19
C GLY A 208 12.61 6.56 -3.66
N HIS A 209 13.63 7.25 -3.16
CA HIS A 209 14.81 6.60 -2.58
C HIS A 209 14.43 5.71 -1.37
N ILE A 210 13.62 6.23 -0.44
CA ILE A 210 13.14 5.44 0.70
C ILE A 210 12.16 4.34 0.23
N ALA A 211 11.22 4.68 -0.64
CA ALA A 211 10.21 3.74 -1.13
C ALA A 211 10.81 2.56 -1.89
N ALA A 212 11.80 2.77 -2.75
CA ALA A 212 12.46 1.70 -3.50
C ALA A 212 13.37 0.82 -2.65
N ASN A 213 13.90 1.35 -1.54
CA ASN A 213 14.84 0.64 -0.65
C ASN A 213 14.12 0.10 0.61
N HIS A 214 12.93 -0.49 0.47
CA HIS A 214 12.18 -1.04 1.60
C HIS A 214 12.42 -2.54 1.84
N SER A 215 13.32 -3.15 1.09
CA SER A 215 13.61 -4.58 1.20
C SER A 215 14.39 -4.93 2.46
N VAL A 216 14.15 -6.11 2.99
CA VAL A 216 14.99 -6.69 4.06
C VAL A 216 16.46 -6.82 3.65
N TRP A 217 16.75 -6.86 2.35
CA TRP A 217 18.11 -6.88 1.81
C TRP A 217 18.86 -5.56 2.03
N ASP A 218 18.12 -4.44 2.10
CA ASP A 218 18.70 -3.10 2.33
C ASP A 218 19.24 -2.96 3.76
N LEU A 219 18.79 -3.80 4.70
CA LEU A 219 19.33 -3.87 6.05
C LEU A 219 20.81 -4.33 6.13
N GLU A 220 21.35 -4.85 5.04
CA GLU A 220 22.80 -5.10 4.92
C GLU A 220 23.60 -3.81 4.74
N ILE A 221 22.95 -2.70 4.37
CA ILE A 221 23.56 -1.37 4.26
C ILE A 221 23.71 -0.77 5.67
N GLU A 222 24.91 -0.25 6.00
CA GLU A 222 25.21 0.18 7.37
C GLU A 222 24.58 1.54 7.75
N ASN A 223 24.27 2.41 6.80
CA ASN A 223 23.82 3.78 7.05
C ASN A 223 22.39 4.03 6.58
N LEU A 224 21.41 3.31 7.14
CA LEU A 224 20.00 3.56 6.88
C LEU A 224 19.46 4.71 7.72
N SER A 225 18.64 5.56 7.12
CA SER A 225 17.92 6.61 7.86
C SER A 225 16.83 6.04 8.76
N SER A 226 16.36 6.84 9.72
CA SER A 226 15.22 6.47 10.58
C SER A 226 13.99 6.14 9.76
N GLU A 227 13.77 6.83 8.63
CA GLU A 227 12.66 6.61 7.71
C GLU A 227 12.77 5.24 7.02
N SER A 228 13.96 4.90 6.48
CA SER A 228 14.21 3.60 5.87
C SER A 228 14.00 2.46 6.86
N LEU A 229 14.56 2.58 8.06
CA LEU A 229 14.39 1.58 9.13
C LEU A 229 12.93 1.43 9.54
N THR A 230 12.20 2.55 9.67
CA THR A 230 10.77 2.53 10.02
C THR A 230 9.93 1.87 8.92
N LEU A 231 10.22 2.15 7.64
CA LEU A 231 9.50 1.53 6.53
C LEU A 231 9.75 0.02 6.48
N VAL A 232 11.02 -0.41 6.54
CA VAL A 232 11.37 -1.84 6.53
C VAL A 232 10.78 -2.57 7.74
N TYR A 233 10.81 -1.94 8.93
CA TYR A 233 10.20 -2.47 10.15
C TYR A 233 8.69 -2.64 10.00
N ALA A 234 7.99 -1.65 9.44
CA ALA A 234 6.56 -1.72 9.22
C ALA A 234 6.20 -2.78 8.17
N ASP A 235 6.88 -2.78 7.01
CA ASP A 235 6.66 -3.79 5.97
C ASP A 235 6.93 -5.20 6.48
N PHE A 236 7.98 -5.40 7.28
CA PHE A 236 8.28 -6.70 7.86
C PHE A 236 7.15 -7.23 8.74
N ARG A 237 6.45 -6.36 9.48
CA ARG A 237 5.38 -6.70 10.42
C ARG A 237 3.99 -6.85 9.79
N VAL A 238 3.75 -6.20 8.66
CA VAL A 238 2.46 -6.28 7.95
C VAL A 238 2.53 -7.38 6.92
N LYS A 239 1.84 -8.47 7.17
CA LYS A 239 1.79 -9.63 6.27
C LYS A 239 0.34 -10.09 6.11
N GLN A 240 0.13 -10.94 5.13
CA GLN A 240 -1.14 -11.59 4.89
C GLN A 240 -1.07 -13.06 5.35
N THR A 241 -2.15 -13.53 5.94
CA THR A 241 -2.41 -14.93 6.19
C THR A 241 -3.59 -15.40 5.34
N TYR A 242 -3.87 -16.71 5.36
CA TYR A 242 -5.02 -17.26 4.65
C TYR A 242 -6.07 -17.73 5.65
N GLY A 243 -7.32 -17.31 5.45
CA GLY A 243 -8.47 -17.81 6.17
C GLY A 243 -8.83 -19.26 5.78
N GLU A 244 -9.81 -19.84 6.45
CA GLU A 244 -10.33 -21.19 6.13
C GLU A 244 -10.88 -21.26 4.70
N ASP A 245 -11.43 -20.15 4.20
CA ASP A 245 -11.93 -19.96 2.84
C ASP A 245 -10.83 -19.67 1.80
N ARG A 246 -9.56 -19.77 2.19
CA ARG A 246 -8.36 -19.41 1.39
C ARG A 246 -8.27 -17.95 0.96
N ARG A 247 -9.08 -17.06 1.53
CA ARG A 247 -8.92 -15.63 1.29
C ARG A 247 -7.76 -15.07 2.11
N GLU A 248 -7.05 -14.15 1.50
CA GLU A 248 -6.01 -13.40 2.21
C GLU A 248 -6.63 -12.50 3.28
N ILE A 249 -6.06 -12.57 4.49
CA ILE A 249 -6.43 -11.73 5.62
C ILE A 249 -5.20 -10.92 6.01
N PRO A 250 -5.29 -9.58 6.02
CA PRO A 250 -4.17 -8.75 6.45
C PRO A 250 -3.98 -8.89 7.97
N CYS A 251 -2.73 -9.02 8.38
CA CYS A 251 -2.35 -9.17 9.79
C CYS A 251 -1.18 -8.29 10.15
N LEU A 252 -1.27 -7.66 11.31
CA LEU A 252 -0.17 -6.95 11.94
C LEU A 252 0.42 -7.85 13.02
N TYR A 253 1.65 -8.29 12.81
CA TYR A 253 2.39 -9.19 13.69
C TYR A 253 3.38 -8.44 14.58
N SER A 254 3.79 -9.04 15.69
CA SER A 254 5.04 -8.70 16.36
C SER A 254 6.23 -9.08 15.46
N LEU A 255 7.42 -8.57 15.73
CA LEU A 255 8.63 -8.95 14.98
C LEU A 255 8.87 -10.47 15.01
N GLN A 256 8.70 -11.11 16.16
CA GLN A 256 8.90 -12.55 16.30
C GLN A 256 7.89 -13.35 15.47
N GLU A 257 6.61 -12.99 15.55
CA GLU A 257 5.57 -13.65 14.77
C GLU A 257 5.78 -13.44 13.26
N ALA A 258 6.15 -12.22 12.85
CA ALA A 258 6.46 -11.92 11.44
C ALA A 258 7.64 -12.74 10.92
N PHE A 259 8.69 -12.91 11.73
CA PHE A 259 9.84 -13.72 11.41
C PHE A 259 9.43 -15.21 11.19
N ASP A 260 8.64 -15.75 12.11
CA ASP A 260 8.15 -17.14 12.03
C ASP A 260 7.26 -17.33 10.77
N VAL A 261 6.38 -16.37 10.47
CA VAL A 261 5.52 -16.38 9.26
C VAL A 261 6.35 -16.34 7.99
N ILE A 262 7.35 -15.46 7.91
CA ILE A 262 8.20 -15.34 6.73
C ILE A 262 8.97 -16.65 6.49
N LEU A 263 9.61 -17.19 7.51
CA LEU A 263 10.34 -18.46 7.39
C LEU A 263 9.45 -19.62 6.95
N SER A 264 8.18 -19.64 7.39
CA SER A 264 7.22 -20.69 6.99
C SER A 264 6.77 -20.58 5.53
N LYS A 265 6.85 -19.38 4.92
CA LYS A 265 6.43 -19.11 3.53
C LYS A 265 7.56 -19.25 2.52
N LEU A 266 8.82 -19.29 2.97
CA LEU A 266 9.96 -19.35 2.08
C LEU A 266 10.18 -20.77 1.56
N ASP A 267 10.14 -20.92 0.25
CA ASP A 267 10.58 -22.15 -0.40
C ASP A 267 12.11 -22.30 -0.33
N ASN A 268 12.59 -23.54 -0.20
CA ASN A 268 14.01 -23.88 -0.21
C ASN A 268 14.84 -23.05 0.78
N VAL A 269 14.44 -23.07 2.05
CA VAL A 269 15.17 -22.40 3.14
C VAL A 269 16.39 -23.22 3.50
N ASP A 270 17.54 -22.87 2.92
CA ASP A 270 18.85 -23.38 3.33
C ASP A 270 19.40 -22.63 4.57
N ASP A 271 20.53 -23.09 5.09
CA ASP A 271 21.14 -22.51 6.29
C ASP A 271 21.63 -21.08 6.05
N ALA A 272 22.09 -20.75 4.83
CA ALA A 272 22.53 -19.39 4.47
C ALA A 272 21.35 -18.43 4.50
N LYS A 273 20.19 -18.84 3.96
CA LYS A 273 18.96 -18.05 3.97
C LYS A 273 18.42 -17.86 5.39
N ARG A 274 18.47 -18.93 6.23
CA ARG A 274 18.10 -18.82 7.65
C ARG A 274 19.00 -17.86 8.41
N LEU A 275 20.30 -17.95 8.20
CA LEU A 275 21.27 -17.04 8.83
C LEU A 275 21.01 -15.59 8.45
N ARG A 276 20.75 -15.31 7.16
CA ARG A 276 20.41 -13.97 6.67
C ARG A 276 19.16 -13.42 7.35
N TYR A 277 18.07 -14.20 7.42
CA TYR A 277 16.84 -13.74 8.09
C TYR A 277 17.01 -13.58 9.61
N ARG A 278 17.85 -14.35 10.26
CA ARG A 278 18.22 -14.11 11.67
C ARG A 278 18.94 -12.78 11.85
N TYR A 279 19.84 -12.44 10.93
CA TYR A 279 20.53 -11.15 10.93
C TYR A 279 19.56 -9.99 10.73
N VAL A 280 18.64 -10.09 9.76
CA VAL A 280 17.56 -9.13 9.53
C VAL A 280 16.71 -8.95 10.79
N TYR A 281 16.30 -10.07 11.40
CA TYR A 281 15.52 -10.04 12.63
C TYR A 281 16.27 -9.34 13.76
N ALA A 282 17.54 -9.64 13.95
CA ALA A 282 18.37 -9.02 14.99
C ALA A 282 18.45 -7.49 14.78
N LYS A 283 18.72 -7.03 13.55
CA LYS A 283 18.77 -5.60 13.24
C LYS A 283 17.43 -4.89 13.47
N LEU A 284 16.31 -5.49 13.06
CA LEU A 284 14.99 -4.91 13.31
C LEU A 284 14.64 -4.92 14.79
N ARG A 285 15.13 -5.90 15.54
CA ARG A 285 14.98 -5.94 16.99
C ARG A 285 15.79 -4.84 17.68
N ASP A 286 17.03 -4.63 17.28
CA ASP A 286 17.86 -3.52 17.78
C ASP A 286 17.15 -2.17 17.51
N PHE A 287 16.54 -2.02 16.34
CA PHE A 287 15.75 -0.83 16.03
C PHE A 287 14.47 -0.73 16.89
N GLU A 288 13.77 -1.82 17.12
CA GLU A 288 12.60 -1.85 18.01
C GLU A 288 12.99 -1.49 19.45
N ASP A 289 14.09 -2.05 19.97
CA ASP A 289 14.62 -1.73 21.31
C ASP A 289 15.03 -0.24 21.39
N TYR A 290 15.59 0.32 20.31
CA TYR A 290 15.88 1.76 20.21
C TYR A 290 14.60 2.60 20.28
N LEU A 291 13.55 2.26 19.54
CA LEU A 291 12.24 2.94 19.61
C LEU A 291 11.64 2.86 21.03
N ILE A 292 11.72 1.71 21.67
CA ILE A 292 11.24 1.48 23.04
C ILE A 292 12.01 2.38 24.02
N SER A 293 13.32 2.58 23.82
CA SER A 293 14.14 3.47 24.67
C SER A 293 13.69 4.94 24.61
N PHE A 294 13.01 5.35 23.54
CA PHE A 294 12.33 6.64 23.41
C PHE A 294 10.88 6.63 23.93
N GLY A 295 10.40 5.52 24.47
CA GLY A 295 9.03 5.39 24.96
C GLY A 295 7.98 5.13 23.86
N VAL A 296 8.41 4.75 22.67
CA VAL A 296 7.48 4.39 21.56
C VAL A 296 6.83 3.06 21.87
N ASP A 297 5.49 3.03 21.82
CA ASP A 297 4.73 1.78 21.93
C ASP A 297 4.82 0.97 20.63
N THR A 298 5.51 -0.15 20.69
CA THR A 298 5.69 -1.10 19.58
C THR A 298 4.72 -2.29 19.63
N THR A 299 3.80 -2.33 20.60
CA THR A 299 2.90 -3.47 20.83
C THR A 299 1.70 -3.53 19.87
N LEU A 300 1.70 -2.71 18.82
CA LEU A 300 0.67 -2.69 17.78
C LEU A 300 0.42 -4.09 17.21
N ARG A 301 -0.83 -4.57 17.31
CA ARG A 301 -1.27 -5.88 16.79
C ARG A 301 -2.70 -5.82 16.29
N THR A 302 -3.02 -6.68 15.34
CA THR A 302 -4.42 -6.96 15.00
C THR A 302 -5.03 -7.84 16.09
N ALA A 303 -6.14 -7.43 16.67
CA ALA A 303 -6.91 -8.28 17.59
C ALA A 303 -7.36 -9.56 16.86
N GLY A 304 -6.97 -10.74 17.34
CA GLY A 304 -7.39 -12.01 16.75
C GLY A 304 -6.52 -12.53 15.61
N GLY A 305 -5.23 -12.16 15.57
CA GLY A 305 -4.29 -12.82 14.66
C GLY A 305 -4.37 -14.34 14.79
N PRO A 306 -4.17 -15.12 13.69
CA PRO A 306 -4.38 -16.56 13.69
C PRO A 306 -3.57 -17.23 14.80
N ALA A 307 -4.18 -18.27 15.39
CA ALA A 307 -3.50 -19.14 16.31
C ALA A 307 -2.15 -19.56 15.71
N ARG A 308 -1.09 -19.48 16.53
CA ARG A 308 0.28 -19.89 16.16
C ARG A 308 0.25 -21.04 15.15
N PRO A 309 0.92 -20.93 13.99
CA PRO A 309 1.16 -22.11 13.18
C PRO A 309 1.84 -23.14 14.08
N ALA A 310 1.35 -24.37 14.03
CA ALA A 310 1.85 -25.46 14.86
C ALA A 310 3.38 -25.47 14.73
N LYS A 311 4.06 -25.40 15.87
CA LYS A 311 5.53 -25.47 15.93
C LYS A 311 6.00 -26.67 15.14
N ASN A 312 6.64 -26.44 14.01
CA ASN A 312 7.64 -27.39 13.54
C ASN A 312 8.78 -27.33 14.57
N ALA A 313 8.67 -28.21 15.56
CA ALA A 313 9.68 -28.38 16.56
C ALA A 313 10.91 -29.01 15.88
N ALA A 314 11.87 -28.14 15.56
CA ALA A 314 13.28 -28.48 15.42
C ALA A 314 14.03 -27.19 14.97
N LEU A 315 14.46 -26.42 15.93
CA LEU A 315 15.61 -25.54 15.81
C LEU A 315 16.60 -25.91 16.89
#